data_e7059f4f2fa5b2dc42e1aa3bf3e372a1
#
_entry.id   e7059f4f2fa5b2dc42e1aa3bf3e372a1
#
_cell.length_a   1.000
_cell.length_b   1.000
_cell.length_c   1.000
_cell.angle_alpha   90.00
_cell.angle_beta   90.00
_cell.angle_gamma   90.00
#
_symmetry.space_group_name_H-M   'P 1'
#
loop_
_entity.id
_entity.type
_entity.pdbx_description
1 polymer ?
#
loop_
_entity_poly.entity_id
_entity_poly.type
_entity_poly.pdbx_seq_one_letter_code
_entity_poly.pdbx_strand_id
1 'polypeptide(L)'
;MDPIVGLVVAAVIVASVWSLTRASLRLSLDGVPDGIRVDELERMMTAVPGVEAVHHIHVWAISTTENALTAHVVLTDLSRLEAVKRELKTRLDGAGVHHATLEFESVAENCCDFSD
;
A
#
# COMPACT_ATOMS: atom_id res chain seq x y z
N MET A 1 -29.62 24.68 31.78
CA MET A 1 -28.85 24.09 30.66
C MET A 1 -29.79 23.63 29.57
N ASP A 2 -29.46 24.00 28.37
CA ASP A 2 -30.26 23.64 27.22
C ASP A 2 -29.99 22.20 26.82
N PRO A 3 -30.99 21.28 26.78
CA PRO A 3 -30.78 19.89 26.39
C PRO A 3 -30.33 19.74 24.95
N ILE A 4 -30.64 20.71 24.09
CA ILE A 4 -30.22 20.72 22.68
C ILE A 4 -28.70 20.88 22.60
N VAL A 5 -28.13 21.78 23.39
CA VAL A 5 -26.68 21.98 23.46
C VAL A 5 -25.98 20.71 23.92
N GLY A 6 -26.54 20.05 24.94
CA GLY A 6 -26.01 18.77 25.41
C GLY A 6 -26.00 17.69 24.32
N LEU A 7 -27.07 17.61 23.54
CA LEU A 7 -27.15 16.64 22.44
C LEU A 7 -26.13 16.94 21.34
N VAL A 8 -25.94 18.21 21.00
CA VAL A 8 -24.96 18.62 19.99
C VAL A 8 -23.55 18.26 20.43
N VAL A 9 -23.21 18.58 21.69
CA VAL A 9 -21.89 18.25 22.24
C VAL A 9 -21.67 16.73 22.26
N ALA A 10 -22.66 15.97 22.67
CA ALA A 10 -22.58 14.51 22.68
C ALA A 10 -22.36 13.95 21.28
N ALA A 11 -23.06 14.48 20.28
CA ALA A 11 -22.91 14.06 18.89
C ALA A 11 -21.51 14.33 18.36
N VAL A 12 -20.95 15.49 18.68
CA VAL A 12 -19.58 15.84 18.27
C VAL A 12 -18.57 14.90 18.91
N ILE A 13 -18.72 14.60 20.20
CA ILE A 13 -17.82 13.70 20.90
C ILE A 13 -17.88 12.29 20.32
N VAL A 14 -19.08 11.77 20.07
CA VAL A 14 -19.27 10.44 19.49
C VAL A 14 -18.63 10.35 18.10
N ALA A 15 -18.84 11.38 17.27
CA ALA A 15 -18.26 11.41 15.92
C ALA A 15 -16.73 11.43 15.98
N SER A 16 -16.16 12.20 16.90
CA SER A 16 -14.70 12.30 17.07
C SER A 16 -14.10 10.97 17.55
N VAL A 17 -14.73 10.34 18.53
CA VAL A 17 -14.29 9.05 19.06
C VAL A 17 -14.38 7.97 17.99
N TRP A 18 -15.45 7.97 17.22
CA TRP A 18 -15.65 7.02 16.13
C TRP A 18 -14.54 7.12 15.07
N SER A 19 -14.25 8.34 14.64
CA SER A 19 -13.20 8.59 13.65
C SER A 19 -11.84 8.11 14.15
N LEU A 20 -11.50 8.42 15.39
CA LEU A 20 -10.25 8.03 16.01
C LEU A 20 -10.14 6.51 16.16
N THR A 21 -11.23 5.88 16.57
CA THR A 21 -11.29 4.41 16.74
C THR A 21 -11.09 3.71 15.40
N ARG A 22 -11.73 4.18 14.35
CA ARG A 22 -11.56 3.60 13.02
C ARG A 22 -10.13 3.70 12.54
N ALA A 23 -9.50 4.86 12.72
CA ALA A 23 -8.11 5.07 12.32
C ALA A 23 -7.17 4.15 13.10
N SER A 24 -7.38 4.02 14.40
CA SER A 24 -6.57 3.13 15.24
C SER A 24 -6.73 1.67 14.85
N LEU A 25 -7.95 1.23 14.60
CA LEU A 25 -8.19 -0.15 14.15
C LEU A 25 -7.53 -0.44 12.81
N ARG A 26 -7.61 0.49 11.90
CA ARG A 26 -7.00 0.33 10.59
C ARG A 26 -5.49 0.15 10.69
N LEU A 27 -4.83 0.97 11.50
CA LEU A 27 -3.40 0.86 11.75
C LEU A 27 -3.03 -0.44 12.45
N SER A 28 -3.84 -0.84 13.43
CA SER A 28 -3.59 -2.07 14.20
C SER A 28 -3.76 -3.33 13.36
N LEU A 29 -4.65 -3.30 12.37
CA LEU A 29 -4.93 -4.44 11.49
C LEU A 29 -4.10 -4.40 10.20
N ASP A 30 -3.11 -3.51 10.11
CA ASP A 30 -2.27 -3.33 8.94
C ASP A 30 -3.09 -3.09 7.67
N GLY A 31 -4.17 -2.32 7.80
CA GLY A 31 -5.00 -1.96 6.67
C GLY A 31 -4.31 -1.04 5.69
N VAL A 32 -4.78 -1.02 4.45
CA VAL A 32 -4.26 -0.12 3.43
C VAL A 32 -4.49 1.34 3.87
N PRO A 33 -3.44 2.19 3.85
CA PRO A 33 -3.56 3.58 4.25
C PRO A 33 -4.57 4.37 3.40
N ASP A 34 -5.17 5.39 3.99
CA ASP A 34 -6.06 6.28 3.27
C ASP A 34 -5.30 7.00 2.13
N GLY A 35 -5.96 7.13 0.99
CA GLY A 35 -5.39 7.78 -0.17
C GLY A 35 -4.52 6.90 -1.04
N ILE A 36 -4.28 5.66 -0.63
CA ILE A 36 -3.51 4.70 -1.43
C ILE A 36 -4.45 3.64 -1.99
N ARG A 37 -4.40 3.46 -3.30
CA ARG A 37 -5.19 2.46 -4.01
C ARG A 37 -4.29 1.40 -4.59
N VAL A 38 -4.44 0.19 -4.10
CA VAL A 38 -3.60 -0.95 -4.50
C VAL A 38 -3.73 -1.25 -5.99
N ASP A 39 -4.94 -1.15 -6.52
CA ASP A 39 -5.18 -1.38 -7.95
C ASP A 39 -4.46 -0.37 -8.84
N GLU A 40 -4.37 0.88 -8.41
CA GLU A 40 -3.62 1.91 -9.14
C GLU A 40 -2.12 1.67 -9.04
N LEU A 41 -1.63 1.26 -7.87
CA LEU A 41 -0.23 0.91 -7.69
C LEU A 41 0.16 -0.28 -8.56
N GLU A 42 -0.68 -1.29 -8.62
CA GLU A 42 -0.44 -2.45 -9.48
C GLU A 42 -0.33 -2.04 -10.94
N ARG A 43 -1.23 -1.20 -11.42
CA ARG A 43 -1.20 -0.71 -12.79
C ARG A 43 0.07 0.10 -13.06
N MET A 44 0.43 0.98 -12.14
CA MET A 44 1.62 1.80 -12.26
C MET A 44 2.90 0.95 -12.33
N MET A 45 2.98 -0.06 -11.47
CA MET A 45 4.14 -0.93 -11.43
C MET A 45 4.21 -1.81 -12.67
N THR A 46 3.07 -2.33 -13.12
CA THR A 46 3.00 -3.18 -14.31
C THR A 46 3.34 -2.40 -15.59
N ALA A 47 3.14 -1.09 -15.57
CA ALA A 47 3.46 -0.23 -16.72
C ALA A 47 4.97 0.00 -16.91
N VAL A 48 5.80 -0.37 -15.94
CA VAL A 48 7.25 -0.20 -16.06
C VAL A 48 7.79 -1.19 -17.12
N PRO A 49 8.59 -0.72 -18.10
CA PRO A 49 9.17 -1.62 -19.09
C PRO A 49 10.03 -2.70 -18.45
N GLY A 50 9.80 -3.94 -18.83
CA GLY A 50 10.50 -5.10 -18.31
C GLY A 50 9.72 -5.84 -17.22
N VAL A 51 8.65 -5.27 -16.71
CA VAL A 51 7.78 -5.93 -15.73
C VAL A 51 6.71 -6.73 -16.48
N GLU A 52 6.69 -8.03 -16.25
CA GLU A 52 5.68 -8.93 -16.82
C GLU A 52 4.39 -8.89 -15.98
N ALA A 53 4.54 -9.00 -14.67
CA ALA A 53 3.41 -8.99 -13.75
C ALA A 53 3.86 -8.57 -12.36
N VAL A 54 2.90 -8.12 -11.57
CA VAL A 54 3.11 -7.81 -10.14
C VAL A 54 2.01 -8.51 -9.37
N HIS A 55 2.37 -9.23 -8.32
CA HIS A 55 1.40 -9.91 -7.47
C HIS A 55 1.81 -9.88 -6.01
N HIS A 56 0.92 -10.31 -5.12
CA HIS A 56 1.14 -10.30 -3.67
C HIS A 56 1.50 -8.92 -3.15
N ILE A 57 0.75 -7.90 -3.60
CA ILE A 57 0.98 -6.53 -3.15
C ILE A 57 0.32 -6.33 -1.79
N HIS A 58 1.14 -5.94 -0.81
CA HIS A 58 0.67 -5.58 0.53
C HIS A 58 1.17 -4.19 0.87
N VAL A 59 0.26 -3.32 1.25
CA VAL A 59 0.59 -1.94 1.63
C VAL A 59 0.05 -1.70 3.04
N TRP A 60 0.88 -1.15 3.90
CA TRP A 60 0.46 -0.79 5.26
C TRP A 60 1.14 0.49 5.71
N ALA A 61 0.58 1.11 6.75
CA ALA A 61 1.15 2.31 7.33
C ALA A 61 2.17 1.94 8.40
N ILE A 62 3.39 2.48 8.31
CA ILE A 62 4.38 2.38 9.37
C ILE A 62 4.11 3.46 10.41
N SER A 63 3.73 4.64 9.93
CA SER A 63 3.38 5.78 10.77
C SER A 63 2.32 6.62 10.06
N THR A 64 1.95 7.76 10.63
CA THR A 64 0.98 8.65 9.99
C THR A 64 1.50 9.27 8.69
N THR A 65 2.82 9.30 8.50
CA THR A 65 3.45 9.93 7.35
C THR A 65 4.22 8.96 6.44
N GLU A 66 4.39 7.71 6.88
CA GLU A 66 5.17 6.73 6.14
C GLU A 66 4.38 5.46 5.86
N ASN A 67 4.43 5.01 4.63
CA ASN A 67 3.78 3.79 4.18
C ASN A 67 4.82 2.81 3.67
N ALA A 68 4.56 1.52 3.89
CA ALA A 68 5.42 0.45 3.40
C ALA A 68 4.66 -0.43 2.43
N LEU A 69 5.40 -1.04 1.52
CA LEU A 69 4.84 -1.95 0.53
C LEU A 69 5.76 -3.14 0.37
N THR A 70 5.16 -4.31 0.24
CA THR A 70 5.86 -5.51 -0.26
C THR A 70 5.13 -6.01 -1.49
N ALA A 71 5.87 -6.48 -2.48
CA ALA A 71 5.30 -7.00 -3.70
C ALA A 71 6.26 -7.99 -4.36
N HIS A 72 5.69 -8.91 -5.12
CA HIS A 72 6.45 -9.82 -5.98
C HIS A 72 6.36 -9.30 -7.41
N VAL A 73 7.50 -9.04 -8.01
CA VAL A 73 7.59 -8.49 -9.36
C VAL A 73 8.20 -9.55 -10.28
N VAL A 74 7.45 -9.93 -11.30
CA VAL A 74 7.91 -10.88 -12.31
C VAL A 74 8.53 -10.12 -13.46
N LEU A 75 9.78 -10.42 -13.77
CA LEU A 75 10.53 -9.77 -14.85
C LEU A 75 10.65 -10.69 -16.05
N THR A 76 10.59 -10.09 -17.24
CA THR A 76 10.85 -10.82 -18.48
C THR A 76 12.34 -11.10 -18.66
N ASP A 77 13.18 -10.23 -18.13
CA ASP A 77 14.63 -10.34 -18.23
C ASP A 77 15.27 -9.84 -16.93
N LEU A 78 15.90 -10.75 -16.20
CA LEU A 78 16.57 -10.44 -14.93
C LEU A 78 17.77 -9.51 -15.09
N SER A 79 18.36 -9.41 -16.29
CA SER A 79 19.45 -8.49 -16.53
C SER A 79 19.05 -7.03 -16.37
N ARG A 80 17.75 -6.75 -16.44
CA ARG A 80 17.19 -5.40 -16.28
C ARG A 80 16.75 -5.10 -14.86
N LEU A 81 17.02 -5.99 -13.93
CA LEU A 81 16.55 -5.88 -12.54
C LEU A 81 16.90 -4.54 -11.90
N GLU A 82 18.13 -4.10 -12.03
CA GLU A 82 18.56 -2.84 -11.41
C GLU A 82 17.83 -1.63 -12.00
N ALA A 83 17.64 -1.60 -13.30
CA ALA A 83 16.93 -0.50 -13.96
C ALA A 83 15.45 -0.49 -13.56
N VAL A 84 14.81 -1.66 -13.56
CA VAL A 84 13.41 -1.81 -13.17
C VAL A 84 13.22 -1.45 -11.71
N LYS A 85 14.08 -1.93 -10.83
CA LYS A 85 14.03 -1.65 -9.40
C LYS A 85 14.09 -0.14 -9.14
N ARG A 86 15.00 0.54 -9.80
CA ARG A 86 15.15 1.99 -9.65
C ARG A 86 13.89 2.72 -10.08
N GLU A 87 13.35 2.36 -11.23
CA GLU A 87 12.14 2.97 -11.76
C GLU A 87 10.93 2.72 -10.85
N LEU A 88 10.77 1.48 -10.38
CA LEU A 88 9.70 1.13 -9.47
C LEU A 88 9.78 1.94 -8.17
N LYS A 89 10.95 2.04 -7.59
CA LYS A 89 11.13 2.81 -6.35
C LYS A 89 10.84 4.28 -6.54
N THR A 90 11.24 4.85 -7.67
CA THR A 90 10.96 6.25 -7.99
C THR A 90 9.46 6.48 -8.11
N ARG A 91 8.75 5.61 -8.80
CA ARG A 91 7.30 5.74 -8.97
C ARG A 91 6.55 5.55 -7.66
N LEU A 92 6.97 4.59 -6.85
CA LEU A 92 6.35 4.34 -5.54
C LEU A 92 6.57 5.51 -4.59
N ASP A 93 7.75 6.09 -4.60
CA ASP A 93 8.05 7.27 -3.79
C ASP A 93 7.13 8.43 -4.17
N GLY A 94 6.92 8.65 -5.46
CA GLY A 94 6.00 9.67 -5.95
C GLY A 94 4.54 9.40 -5.59
N ALA A 95 4.19 8.15 -5.32
CA ALA A 95 2.84 7.75 -4.92
C ALA A 95 2.64 7.74 -3.40
N GLY A 96 3.65 8.13 -2.62
CA GLY A 96 3.56 8.17 -1.17
C GLY A 96 4.05 6.92 -0.46
N VAL A 97 4.68 6.00 -1.18
CA VAL A 97 5.25 4.78 -0.61
C VAL A 97 6.77 4.93 -0.58
N HIS A 98 7.32 5.18 0.60
CA HIS A 98 8.75 5.45 0.76
C HIS A 98 9.56 4.22 1.13
N HIS A 99 8.90 3.19 1.66
CA HIS A 99 9.55 1.94 2.05
C HIS A 99 8.96 0.80 1.23
N ALA A 100 9.66 0.38 0.20
CA ALA A 100 9.21 -0.71 -0.66
C ALA A 100 10.22 -1.85 -0.61
N THR A 101 9.71 -3.05 -0.29
CA THR A 101 10.47 -4.29 -0.38
C THR A 101 9.93 -5.06 -1.57
N LEU A 102 10.76 -5.25 -2.57
CA LEU A 102 10.37 -5.90 -3.81
C LEU A 102 11.15 -7.19 -3.96
N GLU A 103 10.43 -8.28 -4.18
CA GLU A 103 11.01 -9.55 -4.52
C GLU A 103 10.86 -9.76 -6.01
N PHE A 104 11.98 -10.00 -6.69
CA PHE A 104 12.00 -10.14 -8.14
C PHE A 104 12.09 -11.61 -8.54
N GLU A 105 11.23 -12.00 -9.47
CA GLU A 105 11.15 -13.36 -9.98
C GLU A 105 11.26 -13.33 -11.50
N SER A 106 11.79 -14.40 -12.07
CA SER A 106 11.77 -14.57 -13.53
C SER A 106 10.47 -15.27 -13.94
N VAL A 107 10.08 -15.10 -15.19
CA VAL A 107 8.92 -15.80 -15.75
C VAL A 107 9.06 -17.32 -15.61
N ALA A 108 10.28 -17.83 -15.74
CA ALA A 108 10.55 -19.25 -15.63
C ALA A 108 10.38 -19.78 -14.20
N GLU A 109 10.63 -18.96 -13.20
CA GLU A 109 10.52 -19.35 -11.79
C GLU A 109 9.11 -19.25 -11.25
N ASN A 110 8.29 -18.47 -11.90
CA ASN A 110 6.93 -18.19 -11.44
C ASN A 110 6.03 -19.45 -11.42
N CYS A 111 6.43 -20.48 -12.12
CA CYS A 111 5.66 -21.72 -12.20
C CYS A 111 5.64 -22.54 -10.90
N CYS A 112 6.53 -22.22 -9.97
CA CYS A 112 6.73 -23.04 -8.77
C CYS A 112 6.30 -22.38 -7.49
N ASP A 113 5.78 -21.17 -7.57
CA ASP A 113 5.35 -20.46 -6.38
C ASP A 113 3.87 -20.74 -6.12
N PHE A 114 3.63 -21.70 -5.26
CA PHE A 114 2.29 -22.08 -4.83
C PHE A 114 1.92 -21.53 -3.48
N SER A 115 2.61 -20.54 -3.03
CA SER A 115 2.29 -20.03 -1.71
C SER A 115 1.08 -19.14 -1.75
N ASP A 116 -0.02 -19.74 -1.37
CA ASP A 116 -1.19 -19.10 -0.77
C ASP A 116 -1.81 -17.87 -1.44
#